data_0d0c50cce0ce4340efe60065170e5508
#
_entry.id   0d0c50cce0ce4340efe60065170e5508
#
_cell.length_a   1.000
_cell.length_b   1.000
_cell.length_c   1.000
_cell.angle_alpha   90.00
_cell.angle_beta   90.00
_cell.angle_gamma   90.00
#
_symmetry.space_group_name_H-M   'P 1'
#
loop_
_entity.id
_entity.type
_entity.pdbx_description
1 polymer ?
#
loop_
_entity_poly.entity_id
_entity_poly.type
_entity_poly.pdbx_seq_one_letter_code
_entity_poly.pdbx_strand_id
1 'polypeptide(L)'
;MLLVALATLTLGITSCGKDTPTPNPSNETVNSVVVNATAYDQYVYFSFEQGKVIKTAKYDDEAIKKDKSWDIAFHRYELRTNSGLSGEGNGGAYEVGVQDIRQAVTIPAADKFTPDNQTQAQIIEFKHGDPKAAAPVQKMLALNPILSTMKEIVVDPDKKGPDGKPATKTKILHEGAIVQNLDNHGTAKAVSWLSNKVFIVRTATGKHAKIKVISHQEPVQTAKGNTPTPGMLRFEYVYPID
;
A
#
# COMPACT_ATOMS: atom_id res chain seq x y z
N MET A 1 6.12 -82.12 -8.42
CA MET A 1 5.55 -81.00 -7.64
C MET A 1 6.53 -79.87 -7.74
N LEU A 2 6.21 -78.87 -8.52
CA LEU A 2 7.06 -77.71 -8.78
C LEU A 2 6.45 -76.47 -8.09
N LEU A 3 7.10 -75.93 -7.08
CA LEU A 3 6.66 -74.73 -6.40
C LEU A 3 7.26 -73.50 -7.13
N VAL A 4 6.39 -72.68 -7.70
CA VAL A 4 6.76 -71.41 -8.29
C VAL A 4 6.58 -70.35 -7.21
N ALA A 5 7.67 -69.72 -6.77
CA ALA A 5 7.66 -68.58 -5.86
C ALA A 5 7.47 -67.27 -6.68
N LEU A 6 6.36 -66.57 -6.45
CA LEU A 6 6.06 -65.29 -7.07
C LEU A 6 6.65 -64.17 -6.19
N ALA A 7 7.71 -63.49 -6.66
CA ALA A 7 8.30 -62.37 -5.99
C ALA A 7 7.56 -61.07 -6.44
N THR A 8 6.83 -60.45 -5.53
CA THR A 8 6.21 -59.14 -5.74
C THR A 8 7.22 -58.04 -5.44
N LEU A 9 7.58 -57.29 -6.49
CA LEU A 9 8.45 -56.13 -6.42
C LEU A 9 7.60 -54.89 -6.11
N THR A 10 7.61 -54.38 -4.88
CA THR A 10 7.00 -53.13 -4.51
C THR A 10 7.93 -51.96 -4.84
N LEU A 11 7.57 -51.19 -5.88
CA LEU A 11 8.20 -49.91 -6.17
C LEU A 11 7.70 -48.86 -5.16
N GLY A 12 8.55 -48.53 -4.19
CA GLY A 12 8.33 -47.40 -3.31
C GLY A 12 8.63 -46.10 -4.03
N ILE A 13 7.57 -45.34 -4.36
CA ILE A 13 7.72 -43.97 -4.83
C ILE A 13 7.97 -43.09 -3.59
N THR A 14 9.24 -42.79 -3.31
CA THR A 14 9.61 -41.73 -2.36
C THR A 14 9.40 -40.40 -3.04
N SER A 15 8.23 -39.81 -2.79
CA SER A 15 7.98 -38.39 -3.08
C SER A 15 8.78 -37.56 -2.11
N CYS A 16 9.96 -37.07 -2.50
CA CYS A 16 10.66 -35.99 -1.82
C CYS A 16 9.94 -34.67 -2.12
N GLY A 17 8.83 -34.41 -1.44
CA GLY A 17 8.33 -33.06 -1.26
C GLY A 17 9.37 -32.30 -0.40
N LYS A 18 10.07 -31.32 -0.97
CA LYS A 18 10.77 -30.32 -0.19
C LYS A 18 9.68 -29.47 0.51
N ASP A 19 9.30 -29.87 1.70
CA ASP A 19 8.57 -29.00 2.61
C ASP A 19 9.51 -27.84 2.92
N THR A 20 9.29 -26.71 2.24
CA THR A 20 9.89 -25.44 2.65
C THR A 20 9.31 -25.15 4.03
N PRO A 21 10.12 -25.04 5.10
CA PRO A 21 9.60 -24.79 6.44
C PRO A 21 8.77 -23.50 6.39
N THR A 22 7.49 -23.58 6.72
CA THR A 22 6.68 -22.39 6.94
C THR A 22 7.34 -21.64 8.10
N PRO A 23 7.78 -20.37 7.91
CA PRO A 23 8.42 -19.63 8.99
C PRO A 23 7.48 -19.61 10.20
N ASN A 24 7.99 -19.97 11.38
CA ASN A 24 7.22 -19.87 12.61
C ASN A 24 6.72 -18.43 12.79
N PRO A 25 5.45 -18.25 13.23
CA PRO A 25 4.95 -16.92 13.54
C PRO A 25 5.83 -16.32 14.65
N SER A 26 6.23 -15.06 14.47
CA SER A 26 6.93 -14.32 15.51
C SER A 26 5.99 -14.05 16.70
N ASN A 27 6.53 -14.02 17.93
CA ASN A 27 5.78 -13.60 19.12
C ASN A 27 5.59 -12.09 19.20
N GLU A 28 5.83 -11.36 18.10
CA GLU A 28 5.72 -9.92 18.03
C GLU A 28 4.25 -9.46 18.17
N THR A 29 4.05 -8.36 18.89
CA THR A 29 2.72 -7.78 19.04
C THR A 29 2.32 -7.08 17.76
N VAL A 30 1.23 -7.54 17.15
CA VAL A 30 0.60 -6.87 16.01
C VAL A 30 -0.37 -5.81 16.51
N ASN A 31 -0.12 -4.57 16.15
CA ASN A 31 -0.99 -3.44 16.42
C ASN A 31 -1.88 -3.17 15.20
N SER A 32 -3.10 -2.69 15.41
CA SER A 32 -4.03 -2.32 14.35
C SER A 32 -4.54 -0.90 14.56
N VAL A 33 -4.47 -0.08 13.51
CA VAL A 33 -4.84 1.34 13.56
C VAL A 33 -5.73 1.70 12.39
N VAL A 34 -6.76 2.52 12.67
CA VAL A 34 -7.57 3.17 11.64
C VAL A 34 -7.11 4.61 11.49
N VAL A 35 -6.83 5.04 10.27
CA VAL A 35 -6.48 6.42 9.93
C VAL A 35 -7.52 7.02 9.00
N ASN A 36 -7.88 8.28 9.25
CA ASN A 36 -8.81 9.02 8.41
C ASN A 36 -8.04 9.86 7.38
N ALA A 37 -7.74 9.27 6.24
CA ALA A 37 -7.08 9.91 5.10
C ALA A 37 -8.08 10.26 3.98
N THR A 38 -9.33 10.59 4.32
CA THR A 38 -10.41 10.88 3.36
C THR A 38 -10.27 12.24 2.66
N ALA A 39 -9.59 13.19 3.28
CA ALA A 39 -9.36 14.52 2.71
C ALA A 39 -8.49 14.45 1.46
N TYR A 40 -8.78 15.30 0.48
CA TYR A 40 -8.01 15.38 -0.76
C TYR A 40 -6.82 16.32 -0.69
N ASP A 41 -6.85 17.30 0.23
CA ASP A 41 -5.83 18.35 0.33
C ASP A 41 -4.86 18.14 1.51
N GLN A 42 -4.95 17.01 2.22
CA GLN A 42 -4.20 16.75 3.45
C GLN A 42 -3.58 15.36 3.49
N TYR A 43 -2.44 15.28 4.16
CA TYR A 43 -1.85 14.02 4.60
C TYR A 43 -2.08 13.79 6.08
N VAL A 44 -2.23 12.52 6.47
CA VAL A 44 -2.30 12.07 7.86
C VAL A 44 -0.98 11.41 8.22
N TYR A 45 -0.27 11.98 9.19
CA TYR A 45 1.09 11.60 9.59
C TYR A 45 1.04 10.73 10.84
N PHE A 46 1.70 9.58 10.76
CA PHE A 46 1.72 8.58 11.83
C PHE A 46 3.16 8.35 12.32
N SER A 47 3.29 8.14 13.64
CA SER A 47 4.54 7.73 14.28
C SER A 47 4.41 6.32 14.84
N PHE A 48 5.30 5.42 14.44
CA PHE A 48 5.35 4.06 15.00
C PHE A 48 5.78 4.06 16.46
N GLU A 49 6.71 4.94 16.84
CA GLU A 49 7.18 5.11 18.22
C GLU A 49 6.04 5.50 19.15
N GLN A 50 5.15 6.40 18.72
CA GLN A 50 4.00 6.83 19.51
C GLN A 50 2.75 5.96 19.30
N GLY A 51 2.74 5.10 18.29
CA GLY A 51 1.60 4.24 17.95
C GLY A 51 0.33 5.00 17.55
N LYS A 52 0.45 6.23 17.03
CA LYS A 52 -0.71 7.09 16.73
C LYS A 52 -0.45 8.07 15.59
N VAL A 53 -1.56 8.61 15.07
CA VAL A 53 -1.54 9.80 14.23
C VAL A 53 -1.07 10.98 15.09
N ILE A 54 -0.03 11.67 14.64
CA ILE A 54 0.55 12.81 15.36
C ILE A 54 0.17 14.15 14.74
N LYS A 55 -0.17 14.16 13.44
CA LYS A 55 -0.51 15.39 12.72
C LYS A 55 -1.35 15.09 11.50
N THR A 56 -2.18 16.05 11.12
CA THR A 56 -2.78 16.17 9.79
C THR A 56 -2.37 17.54 9.24
N ALA A 57 -1.84 17.58 8.03
CA ALA A 57 -1.35 18.81 7.42
C ALA A 57 -1.64 18.83 5.93
N LYS A 58 -1.72 20.03 5.34
CA LYS A 58 -1.88 20.20 3.90
C LYS A 58 -0.71 19.60 3.13
N TYR A 59 -0.98 19.21 1.90
CA TYR A 59 -0.01 18.55 1.03
C TYR A 59 1.24 19.40 0.74
N ASP A 60 1.15 20.73 0.85
CA ASP A 60 2.18 21.74 0.60
C ASP A 60 2.78 22.36 1.86
N ASP A 61 2.56 21.77 3.04
CA ASP A 61 3.13 22.24 4.30
C ASP A 61 4.64 21.91 4.36
N GLU A 62 5.49 22.90 4.02
CA GLU A 62 6.94 22.74 4.03
C GLU A 62 7.54 22.48 5.42
N ALA A 63 6.87 22.89 6.50
CA ALA A 63 7.34 22.62 7.85
C ALA A 63 7.37 21.10 8.16
N ILE A 64 6.50 20.33 7.53
CA ILE A 64 6.42 18.90 7.76
C ILE A 64 7.65 18.15 7.22
N LYS A 65 8.34 18.68 6.22
CA LYS A 65 9.54 18.05 5.66
C LYS A 65 10.69 18.03 6.67
N LYS A 66 10.78 19.04 7.53
CA LYS A 66 11.82 19.16 8.58
C LYS A 66 11.45 18.40 9.84
N ASP A 67 10.19 18.06 10.01
CA ASP A 67 9.69 17.36 11.18
C ASP A 67 10.05 15.86 11.07
N LYS A 68 10.89 15.37 11.97
CA LYS A 68 11.31 13.96 12.05
C LYS A 68 10.47 13.13 13.03
N SER A 69 9.38 13.67 13.55
CA SER A 69 8.52 12.98 14.50
C SER A 69 7.55 11.99 13.84
N TRP A 70 7.37 12.04 12.52
CA TRP A 70 6.53 11.12 11.76
C TRP A 70 7.37 10.12 10.96
N ASP A 71 6.80 8.96 10.67
CA ASP A 71 7.46 7.87 9.96
C ASP A 71 6.81 7.54 8.63
N ILE A 72 5.47 7.48 8.62
CA ILE A 72 4.66 7.19 7.44
C ILE A 72 3.49 8.18 7.37
N ALA A 73 3.07 8.52 6.16
CA ALA A 73 1.89 9.35 5.98
C ALA A 73 0.99 8.82 4.87
N PHE A 74 -0.30 9.12 4.98
CA PHE A 74 -1.38 8.61 4.16
C PHE A 74 -2.15 9.76 3.52
N HIS A 75 -2.41 9.64 2.22
CA HIS A 75 -3.28 10.51 1.46
C HIS A 75 -4.17 9.63 0.58
N ARG A 76 -5.40 9.39 1.03
CA ARG A 76 -6.34 8.48 0.38
C ARG A 76 -5.75 7.10 0.13
N TYR A 77 -5.19 6.82 -1.04
CA TYR A 77 -4.60 5.54 -1.44
C TYR A 77 -3.08 5.58 -1.57
N GLU A 78 -2.48 6.76 -1.49
CA GLU A 78 -1.06 6.98 -1.62
C GLU A 78 -0.39 7.07 -0.25
N LEU A 79 0.80 6.47 -0.15
CA LEU A 79 1.61 6.41 1.05
C LEU A 79 2.97 7.03 0.80
N ARG A 80 3.53 7.67 1.84
CA ARG A 80 4.88 8.21 1.80
C ARG A 80 5.60 7.97 3.13
N THR A 81 6.93 7.97 3.09
CA THR A 81 7.80 7.85 4.26
C THR A 81 8.49 9.19 4.54
N ASN A 82 9.01 9.37 5.74
CA ASN A 82 9.80 10.56 6.07
C ASN A 82 11.19 10.43 5.46
N SER A 83 11.28 10.68 4.15
CA SER A 83 12.51 10.55 3.37
C SER A 83 12.44 11.31 2.05
N GLY A 84 13.58 11.55 1.45
CA GLY A 84 13.71 12.05 0.07
C GLY A 84 12.92 13.32 -0.20
N LEU A 85 11.97 13.28 -1.15
CA LEU A 85 11.15 14.44 -1.51
C LEU A 85 10.05 14.76 -0.47
N SER A 86 9.73 13.81 0.42
CA SER A 86 8.66 13.95 1.42
C SER A 86 9.15 14.43 2.78
N GLY A 87 10.41 14.19 3.13
CA GLY A 87 10.95 14.57 4.43
C GLY A 87 12.46 14.38 4.55
N GLU A 88 13.05 15.01 5.58
CA GLU A 88 14.49 14.99 5.85
C GLU A 88 14.91 13.83 6.80
N GLY A 89 14.01 12.90 7.09
CA GLY A 89 14.32 11.71 7.90
C GLY A 89 15.08 10.64 7.10
N ASN A 90 15.50 9.59 7.80
CA ASN A 90 16.18 8.42 7.22
C ASN A 90 15.20 7.35 6.70
N GLY A 91 13.95 7.72 6.45
CA GLY A 91 12.89 6.81 6.06
C GLY A 91 13.13 6.06 4.76
N GLY A 92 12.18 5.21 4.40
CA GLY A 92 12.19 4.42 3.18
C GLY A 92 11.36 3.17 3.34
N ALA A 93 11.12 2.47 2.25
CA ALA A 93 10.36 1.22 2.27
C ALA A 93 11.03 0.10 1.49
N TYR A 94 10.73 -1.12 1.89
CA TYR A 94 11.12 -2.35 1.23
C TYR A 94 9.90 -3.30 1.14
N GLU A 95 9.68 -3.91 -0.03
CA GLU A 95 8.61 -4.88 -0.22
C GLU A 95 9.07 -6.27 0.19
N VAL A 96 8.31 -6.92 1.08
CA VAL A 96 8.52 -8.32 1.48
C VAL A 96 7.75 -9.26 0.55
N GLY A 97 6.55 -8.85 0.13
CA GLY A 97 5.64 -9.66 -0.68
C GLY A 97 4.38 -10.09 0.08
N VAL A 98 3.60 -10.98 -0.52
CA VAL A 98 2.33 -11.46 0.05
C VAL A 98 2.59 -12.50 1.12
N GLN A 99 2.32 -12.14 2.36
CA GLN A 99 2.42 -13.05 3.51
C GLN A 99 1.58 -12.57 4.70
N ASP A 100 1.53 -13.38 5.77
CA ASP A 100 0.98 -12.96 7.06
C ASP A 100 1.97 -11.98 7.73
N ILE A 101 1.46 -10.91 8.33
CA ILE A 101 2.28 -9.92 9.04
C ILE A 101 3.02 -10.52 10.25
N ARG A 102 2.52 -11.64 10.81
CA ARG A 102 3.14 -12.36 11.91
C ARG A 102 4.36 -13.19 11.50
N GLN A 103 4.54 -13.43 10.20
CA GLN A 103 5.72 -14.17 9.74
C GLN A 103 6.97 -13.34 10.00
N ALA A 104 8.02 -14.02 10.46
CA ALA A 104 9.32 -13.40 10.65
C ALA A 104 9.88 -12.89 9.32
N VAL A 105 10.56 -11.76 9.37
CA VAL A 105 11.23 -11.13 8.21
C VAL A 105 12.68 -10.86 8.58
N THR A 106 13.55 -10.91 7.60
CA THR A 106 14.93 -10.43 7.74
C THR A 106 14.95 -8.96 7.34
N ILE A 107 15.54 -8.11 8.19
CA ILE A 107 15.73 -6.69 7.85
C ILE A 107 16.73 -6.60 6.70
N PRO A 108 16.37 -6.02 5.56
CA PRO A 108 17.29 -5.86 4.45
C PRO A 108 18.39 -4.85 4.75
N ALA A 109 19.49 -4.94 4.02
CA ALA A 109 20.55 -3.94 4.11
C ALA A 109 20.04 -2.52 3.82
N ALA A 110 20.67 -1.51 4.40
CA ALA A 110 20.19 -0.12 4.37
C ALA A 110 20.01 0.46 2.95
N ASP A 111 20.81 0.00 1.98
CA ASP A 111 20.75 0.38 0.57
C ASP A 111 19.56 -0.20 -0.19
N LYS A 112 18.84 -1.17 0.39
CA LYS A 112 17.64 -1.79 -0.18
C LYS A 112 16.35 -1.03 0.11
N PHE A 113 16.38 -0.09 1.06
CA PHE A 113 15.24 0.76 1.34
C PHE A 113 15.12 1.86 0.30
N THR A 114 13.98 1.92 -0.37
CA THR A 114 13.68 2.95 -1.37
C THR A 114 13.09 4.18 -0.68
N PRO A 115 13.73 5.36 -0.80
CA PRO A 115 13.18 6.61 -0.29
C PRO A 115 12.08 7.14 -1.20
N ASP A 116 11.42 8.21 -0.77
CA ASP A 116 10.41 8.95 -1.54
C ASP A 116 11.09 9.79 -2.63
N ASN A 117 11.40 9.17 -3.75
CA ASN A 117 12.14 9.77 -4.88
C ASN A 117 11.28 9.93 -6.14
N GLN A 118 9.99 9.68 -6.03
CA GLN A 118 9.04 9.78 -7.14
C GLN A 118 7.93 10.77 -6.82
N THR A 119 7.35 11.35 -7.86
CA THR A 119 6.13 12.14 -7.80
C THR A 119 5.08 11.56 -8.72
N GLN A 120 3.83 11.68 -8.34
CA GLN A 120 2.70 11.24 -9.15
C GLN A 120 1.55 12.23 -9.01
N ALA A 121 0.77 12.40 -10.09
CA ALA A 121 -0.43 13.23 -10.05
C ALA A 121 -1.44 12.68 -9.04
N GLN A 122 -1.80 13.49 -8.05
CA GLN A 122 -2.79 13.18 -7.04
C GLN A 122 -3.89 14.24 -7.05
N ILE A 123 -5.13 13.80 -6.84
CA ILE A 123 -6.28 14.70 -6.77
C ILE A 123 -6.23 15.40 -5.41
N ILE A 124 -6.20 16.74 -5.42
CA ILE A 124 -6.18 17.57 -4.22
C ILE A 124 -7.51 18.32 -3.98
N GLU A 125 -8.38 18.35 -4.98
CA GLU A 125 -9.72 18.89 -4.86
C GLU A 125 -10.66 18.11 -5.78
N PHE A 126 -11.79 17.65 -5.22
CA PHE A 126 -12.82 16.93 -5.95
C PHE A 126 -14.20 17.31 -5.42
N LYS A 127 -15.06 17.83 -6.32
CA LYS A 127 -16.43 18.21 -5.97
C LYS A 127 -17.39 17.09 -6.36
N HIS A 128 -17.87 16.36 -5.37
CA HIS A 128 -18.85 15.30 -5.57
C HIS A 128 -20.26 15.86 -5.85
N GLY A 129 -20.96 15.24 -6.79
CA GLY A 129 -22.41 15.40 -6.95
C GLY A 129 -22.89 16.60 -7.74
N ASP A 130 -22.01 17.44 -8.24
CA ASP A 130 -22.37 18.52 -9.16
C ASP A 130 -21.97 18.16 -10.59
N PRO A 131 -22.92 17.90 -11.51
CA PRO A 131 -22.61 17.60 -12.91
C PRO A 131 -21.97 18.79 -13.67
N LYS A 132 -21.98 19.99 -13.09
CA LYS A 132 -21.30 21.20 -13.60
C LYS A 132 -19.98 21.45 -12.85
N ALA A 133 -19.57 20.57 -11.93
CA ALA A 133 -18.32 20.73 -11.20
C ALA A 133 -17.13 20.78 -12.17
N ALA A 134 -16.19 21.66 -11.87
CA ALA A 134 -14.90 21.67 -12.56
C ALA A 134 -14.21 20.31 -12.45
N ALA A 135 -13.37 20.00 -13.44
CA ALA A 135 -12.53 18.79 -13.39
C ALA A 135 -11.74 18.73 -12.07
N PRO A 136 -11.44 17.54 -11.56
CA PRO A 136 -10.62 17.38 -10.34
C PRO A 136 -9.31 18.13 -10.46
N VAL A 137 -8.94 18.90 -9.44
CA VAL A 137 -7.63 19.56 -9.38
C VAL A 137 -6.58 18.55 -8.98
N GLN A 138 -5.49 18.47 -9.74
CA GLN A 138 -4.39 17.55 -9.50
C GLN A 138 -3.09 18.31 -9.26
N LYS A 139 -2.23 17.74 -8.43
CA LYS A 139 -0.84 18.17 -8.20
C LYS A 139 0.09 16.98 -8.27
N MET A 140 1.31 17.24 -8.72
CA MET A 140 2.40 16.27 -8.63
C MET A 140 2.92 16.24 -7.20
N LEU A 141 2.59 15.20 -6.45
CA LEU A 141 2.96 15.06 -5.04
C LEU A 141 3.96 13.91 -4.88
N ALA A 142 4.91 14.12 -3.95
CA ALA A 142 5.87 13.07 -3.58
C ALA A 142 5.18 11.89 -2.91
N LEU A 143 5.68 10.69 -3.19
CA LEU A 143 5.23 9.44 -2.60
C LEU A 143 6.36 8.42 -2.55
N ASN A 144 6.17 7.37 -1.75
CA ASN A 144 7.07 6.23 -1.75
C ASN A 144 6.68 5.26 -2.88
N PRO A 145 7.58 4.98 -3.85
CA PRO A 145 7.25 4.16 -5.01
C PRO A 145 7.08 2.66 -4.71
N ILE A 146 7.46 2.22 -3.51
CA ILE A 146 7.25 0.83 -3.04
C ILE A 146 5.90 0.70 -2.33
N LEU A 147 5.53 1.67 -1.50
CA LEU A 147 4.28 1.63 -0.72
C LEU A 147 3.08 2.06 -1.55
N SER A 148 3.26 3.00 -2.47
CA SER A 148 2.21 3.51 -3.33
C SER A 148 2.22 2.80 -4.69
N THR A 149 1.03 2.65 -5.28
CA THR A 149 0.93 2.11 -6.64
C THR A 149 1.45 3.12 -7.65
N MET A 150 2.51 2.72 -8.35
CA MET A 150 3.04 3.51 -9.47
C MET A 150 2.26 3.19 -10.73
N LYS A 151 1.75 4.22 -11.37
CA LYS A 151 0.87 4.08 -12.53
C LYS A 151 1.15 5.15 -13.58
N GLU A 152 0.84 4.80 -14.81
CA GLU A 152 0.88 5.66 -15.98
C GLU A 152 -0.53 5.70 -16.59
N ILE A 153 -1.00 6.89 -16.94
CA ILE A 153 -2.26 7.04 -17.68
C ILE A 153 -1.90 7.07 -19.16
N VAL A 154 -2.36 6.06 -19.87
CA VAL A 154 -2.12 5.93 -21.31
C VAL A 154 -3.41 6.15 -22.09
N VAL A 155 -3.31 6.81 -23.25
CA VAL A 155 -4.44 7.00 -24.16
C VAL A 155 -4.68 5.70 -24.92
N ASP A 156 -5.96 5.30 -25.01
CA ASP A 156 -6.44 4.20 -25.85
C ASP A 156 -7.11 4.81 -27.10
N PRO A 157 -6.40 4.95 -28.24
CA PRO A 157 -6.92 5.64 -29.40
C PRO A 157 -8.09 4.91 -30.07
N ASP A 158 -8.22 3.61 -29.83
CA ASP A 158 -9.26 2.77 -30.44
C ASP A 158 -10.58 2.81 -29.67
N LYS A 159 -10.59 3.46 -28.52
CA LYS A 159 -11.77 3.59 -27.67
C LYS A 159 -12.07 5.06 -27.38
N LYS A 160 -13.35 5.33 -27.18
CA LYS A 160 -13.82 6.67 -26.77
C LYS A 160 -14.34 6.64 -25.33
N GLY A 161 -13.98 7.66 -24.58
CA GLY A 161 -14.54 7.95 -23.27
C GLY A 161 -15.96 8.54 -23.37
N PRO A 162 -16.62 8.76 -22.22
CA PRO A 162 -17.98 9.32 -22.17
C PRO A 162 -18.11 10.70 -22.80
N ASP A 163 -17.03 11.45 -22.87
CA ASP A 163 -16.96 12.79 -23.46
C ASP A 163 -16.62 12.80 -24.96
N GLY A 164 -16.56 11.63 -25.60
CA GLY A 164 -16.25 11.46 -27.01
C GLY A 164 -14.76 11.57 -27.37
N LYS A 165 -13.90 11.92 -26.43
CA LYS A 165 -12.44 11.95 -26.60
C LYS A 165 -11.86 10.52 -26.52
N PRO A 166 -10.61 10.32 -26.98
CA PRO A 166 -9.93 9.05 -26.76
C PRO A 166 -9.99 8.63 -25.28
N ALA A 167 -10.33 7.37 -25.05
CA ALA A 167 -10.39 6.83 -23.69
C ALA A 167 -8.98 6.76 -23.08
N THR A 168 -8.91 6.76 -21.76
CA THR A 168 -7.67 6.52 -21.03
C THR A 168 -7.75 5.23 -20.24
N LYS A 169 -6.65 4.56 -20.09
CA LYS A 169 -6.53 3.41 -19.19
C LYS A 169 -5.29 3.55 -18.31
N THR A 170 -5.36 2.92 -17.17
CA THR A 170 -4.27 2.87 -16.21
C THR A 170 -3.35 1.70 -16.55
N LYS A 171 -2.07 1.99 -16.76
CA LYS A 171 -1.01 0.99 -16.80
C LYS A 171 -0.34 0.99 -15.44
N ILE A 172 -0.50 -0.09 -14.68
CA ILE A 172 0.16 -0.27 -13.39
C ILE A 172 1.60 -0.67 -13.65
N LEU A 173 2.53 0.13 -13.13
CA LEU A 173 3.97 -0.09 -13.23
C LEU A 173 4.51 -0.86 -12.02
N HIS A 174 3.92 -0.59 -10.84
CA HIS A 174 4.21 -1.27 -9.58
C HIS A 174 2.95 -1.24 -8.70
N GLU A 175 2.64 -2.37 -8.08
CA GLU A 175 1.55 -2.48 -7.10
C GLU A 175 2.06 -2.19 -5.70
N GLY A 176 1.67 -1.04 -5.14
CA GLY A 176 1.89 -0.71 -3.73
C GLY A 176 0.92 -1.43 -2.80
N ALA A 177 0.70 -0.89 -1.61
CA ALA A 177 -0.19 -1.48 -0.61
C ALA A 177 -1.67 -1.47 -1.04
N ILE A 178 -2.09 -0.38 -1.70
CA ILE A 178 -3.44 -0.18 -2.24
C ILE A 178 -3.31 0.06 -3.74
N VAL A 179 -3.92 -0.79 -4.55
CA VAL A 179 -3.89 -0.66 -6.01
C VAL A 179 -5.14 0.07 -6.48
N GLN A 180 -4.97 1.06 -7.34
CA GLN A 180 -6.07 1.82 -7.92
C GLN A 180 -5.99 1.81 -9.43
N ASN A 181 -7.04 1.28 -10.07
CA ASN A 181 -7.26 1.36 -11.51
C ASN A 181 -8.26 2.49 -11.80
N LEU A 182 -7.83 3.48 -12.59
CA LEU A 182 -8.60 4.67 -12.96
C LEU A 182 -9.04 4.63 -14.42
N ASP A 183 -9.24 3.43 -14.99
CA ASP A 183 -9.68 3.30 -16.37
C ASP A 183 -10.95 4.12 -16.64
N ASN A 184 -10.91 4.90 -17.70
CA ASN A 184 -12.03 5.70 -18.16
C ASN A 184 -12.59 5.14 -19.48
N HIS A 185 -13.06 3.90 -19.43
CA HIS A 185 -13.70 3.23 -20.56
C HIS A 185 -15.22 3.21 -20.37
N GLY A 186 -15.91 4.19 -20.95
CA GLY A 186 -17.36 4.21 -20.95
C GLY A 186 -17.97 4.18 -19.53
N THR A 187 -18.56 3.03 -19.13
CA THR A 187 -19.17 2.82 -17.82
C THR A 187 -18.19 2.27 -16.78
N ALA A 188 -16.91 2.06 -17.12
CA ALA A 188 -15.93 1.56 -16.17
C ALA A 188 -15.78 2.52 -14.99
N LYS A 189 -15.94 1.99 -13.79
CA LYS A 189 -15.74 2.73 -12.56
C LYS A 189 -14.30 2.51 -12.08
N ALA A 190 -13.71 3.55 -11.46
CA ALA A 190 -12.46 3.36 -10.74
C ALA A 190 -12.60 2.22 -9.73
N VAL A 191 -11.68 1.28 -9.79
CA VAL A 191 -11.63 0.11 -8.91
C VAL A 191 -10.37 0.17 -8.08
N SER A 192 -10.48 -0.16 -6.80
CA SER A 192 -9.33 -0.27 -5.90
C SER A 192 -9.38 -1.58 -5.13
N TRP A 193 -8.20 -2.15 -4.87
CA TRP A 193 -8.04 -3.38 -4.10
C TRP A 193 -6.75 -3.36 -3.29
N LEU A 194 -6.63 -4.28 -2.33
CA LEU A 194 -5.42 -4.45 -1.54
C LEU A 194 -4.47 -5.43 -2.26
N SER A 195 -3.20 -5.10 -2.30
CA SER A 195 -2.16 -6.03 -2.80
C SER A 195 -1.90 -7.20 -1.85
N ASN A 196 -2.34 -7.08 -0.60
CA ASN A 196 -2.08 -8.02 0.51
C ASN A 196 -0.58 -8.23 0.83
N LYS A 197 0.27 -7.36 0.34
CA LYS A 197 1.71 -7.38 0.60
C LYS A 197 2.03 -6.85 2.00
N VAL A 198 3.11 -7.38 2.55
CA VAL A 198 3.80 -6.86 3.74
C VAL A 198 4.98 -6.02 3.27
N PHE A 199 5.22 -4.93 3.96
CA PHE A 199 6.33 -4.03 3.71
C PHE A 199 7.12 -3.80 5.00
N ILE A 200 8.42 -3.54 4.87
CA ILE A 200 9.24 -3.00 5.95
C ILE A 200 9.41 -1.51 5.69
N VAL A 201 9.02 -0.69 6.66
CA VAL A 201 9.23 0.75 6.66
C VAL A 201 10.39 1.07 7.58
N ARG A 202 11.43 1.69 7.05
CA ARG A 202 12.45 2.34 7.86
C ARG A 202 11.92 3.68 8.32
N THR A 203 11.94 3.93 9.63
CA THR A 203 11.42 5.14 10.26
C THR A 203 12.31 6.36 9.99
N ALA A 204 11.84 7.56 10.34
CA ALA A 204 12.61 8.78 10.25
C ALA A 204 13.94 8.72 11.04
N THR A 205 13.97 7.93 12.11
CA THR A 205 15.13 7.72 13.01
C THR A 205 15.98 6.50 12.65
N GLY A 206 15.59 5.73 11.61
CA GLY A 206 16.36 4.58 11.15
C GLY A 206 15.96 3.22 11.77
N LYS A 207 15.00 3.19 12.71
CA LYS A 207 14.41 1.94 13.20
C LYS A 207 13.49 1.33 12.12
N HIS A 208 12.98 0.11 12.34
CA HIS A 208 12.15 -0.57 11.35
C HIS A 208 10.78 -0.95 11.91
N ALA A 209 9.77 -0.84 11.04
CA ALA A 209 8.42 -1.34 11.29
C ALA A 209 7.99 -2.26 10.15
N LYS A 210 7.27 -3.31 10.46
CA LYS A 210 6.60 -4.17 9.47
C LYS A 210 5.15 -3.70 9.37
N ILE A 211 4.63 -3.51 8.16
CA ILE A 211 3.26 -3.01 7.94
C ILE A 211 2.51 -3.84 6.90
N LYS A 212 1.18 -3.88 7.05
CA LYS A 212 0.23 -4.42 6.07
C LYS A 212 -1.05 -3.60 6.08
N VAL A 213 -1.50 -3.13 4.93
CA VAL A 213 -2.81 -2.49 4.82
C VAL A 213 -3.88 -3.58 4.76
N ILE A 214 -4.88 -3.46 5.64
CA ILE A 214 -5.96 -4.46 5.82
C ILE A 214 -7.27 -3.99 5.22
N SER A 215 -7.50 -2.68 5.18
CA SER A 215 -8.67 -2.09 4.53
C SER A 215 -8.34 -0.69 4.02
N HIS A 216 -8.98 -0.29 2.94
CA HIS A 216 -8.89 1.06 2.39
C HIS A 216 -10.24 1.77 2.35
N GLN A 217 -11.27 1.15 2.91
CA GLN A 217 -12.65 1.66 2.97
C GLN A 217 -13.31 1.21 4.27
N GLU A 218 -12.70 1.52 5.42
CA GLU A 218 -13.34 1.23 6.71
C GLU A 218 -14.70 1.89 6.78
N PRO A 219 -15.72 1.19 7.31
CA PRO A 219 -17.05 1.77 7.42
C PRO A 219 -17.08 2.89 8.46
N VAL A 220 -17.75 3.99 8.11
CA VAL A 220 -18.07 5.08 9.02
C VAL A 220 -19.56 5.10 9.30
N GLN A 221 -19.94 5.28 10.56
CA GLN A 221 -21.34 5.42 10.96
C GLN A 221 -21.91 6.71 10.37
N THR A 222 -22.97 6.59 9.58
CA THR A 222 -23.71 7.70 8.97
C THR A 222 -25.19 7.58 9.32
N ALA A 223 -26.00 8.56 8.95
CA ALA A 223 -27.46 8.49 9.08
C ALA A 223 -28.08 7.31 8.29
N LYS A 224 -27.35 6.77 7.31
CA LYS A 224 -27.75 5.59 6.50
C LYS A 224 -27.17 4.26 7.02
N GLY A 225 -26.55 4.26 8.20
CA GLY A 225 -25.83 3.13 8.77
C GLY A 225 -24.33 3.13 8.47
N ASN A 226 -23.68 2.00 8.68
CA ASN A 226 -22.26 1.83 8.41
C ASN A 226 -22.00 1.87 6.89
N THR A 227 -21.27 2.89 6.44
CA THR A 227 -21.00 3.13 5.01
C THR A 227 -19.50 2.98 4.75
N PRO A 228 -19.05 2.07 3.85
CA PRO A 228 -17.66 1.99 3.41
C PRO A 228 -17.19 3.35 2.89
N THR A 229 -16.10 3.86 3.45
CA THR A 229 -15.64 5.23 3.21
C THR A 229 -14.24 5.21 2.61
N PRO A 230 -14.08 5.50 1.30
CA PRO A 230 -12.78 5.55 0.63
C PRO A 230 -11.81 6.52 1.31
N GLY A 231 -10.60 6.03 1.67
CA GLY A 231 -9.60 6.80 2.41
C GLY A 231 -9.69 6.65 3.93
N MET A 232 -10.72 5.96 4.46
CA MET A 232 -10.66 5.41 5.81
C MET A 232 -9.85 4.12 5.75
N LEU A 233 -8.61 4.17 6.22
CA LEU A 233 -7.65 3.08 6.08
C LEU A 233 -7.49 2.35 7.40
N ARG A 234 -7.42 1.01 7.34
CA ARG A 234 -6.92 0.19 8.45
C ARG A 234 -5.61 -0.44 8.02
N PHE A 235 -4.60 -0.33 8.87
CA PHE A 235 -3.37 -1.07 8.68
C PHE A 235 -2.94 -1.75 9.98
N GLU A 236 -2.25 -2.85 9.83
CA GLU A 236 -1.56 -3.53 10.92
C GLU A 236 -0.07 -3.21 10.85
N TYR A 237 0.58 -3.20 12.03
CA TYR A 237 2.02 -3.02 12.11
C TYR A 237 2.63 -3.75 13.31
N VAL A 238 3.91 -4.06 13.16
CA VAL A 238 4.78 -4.54 14.23
C VAL A 238 5.93 -3.55 14.35
N TYR A 239 6.22 -3.06 15.56
CA TYR A 239 7.26 -2.07 15.82
C TYR A 239 7.76 -2.17 17.26
N PRO A 240 9.07 -2.02 17.49
CA PRO A 240 10.13 -2.14 16.49
C PRO A 240 10.30 -3.59 16.03
N ILE A 241 10.90 -3.77 14.85
CA ILE A 241 11.45 -5.05 14.42
C ILE A 241 12.96 -4.91 14.29
N ASP A 242 13.71 -5.94 14.76
CA ASP A 242 15.19 -5.98 14.82
C ASP A 242 15.74 -6.98 13.82
#